data_7795d5c3a5477dbbd2a4079bb8ebf6cc
#
_entry.id   7795d5c3a5477dbbd2a4079bb8ebf6cc
#
_cell.length_a   1.000
_cell.length_b   1.000
_cell.length_c   1.000
_cell.angle_alpha   90.00
_cell.angle_beta   90.00
_cell.angle_gamma   90.00
#
_symmetry.space_group_name_H-M   'P 1'
#
loop_
_entity.id
_entity.type
_entity.pdbx_description
1 polymer ?
#
loop_
_entity_poly.entity_id
_entity_poly.type
_entity_poly.pdbx_seq_one_letter_code
_entity_poly.pdbx_strand_id
1 'polypeptide(L)'
;MFCKKPAEEGKPRRNHGCLWAIVIGLLAYLGMSILMGMMMGSLFSSSSKLEKNTVYQLKMKGLVVEQGEEDNPFASAFGEMPFAGRTVEKVGLNDLCRNIRLAAEDERIKGIILRGGELQIAPASAKTLRDELLNYKKSGKFLIAYADRYDQLNYYVASSADKIFLNATGSVAWNGLTAQKMYYTRLLQKVGVEMQVLKVGTFKSAVEPFFRTSMSDEDKAQTKRYIDGIWSEMRRGVSDGRGITEDQLDVLADRCMELQEPEEYVATGMVDSLIYHEDVDSILTAMTGTEDYNTISTSSLASVKRDTHKADNKIAIVYAEGEISDDGTSGIVGKKLVKLFGEIGEEDDVKAVVFRVNSPGGSADASEQIWHAVTMLQKKGIPVVVSMGDYAASGGYYISSPADYIFAEPTTLTGSIGIFGMIPSFATLRDKVGLDIDGISTHRHAALGANMTYRGMNDEERALMQKMINRGYDLFTRRCAEGRQLSQDSIKSIGEGRVWLGIDALNLGLVDQLGNINDAVVKAADLAELTDYQLEYYPEKKDFLTELMEMMDKTTEEERLYMHLKSVCEKPRIMMLMDRVDFE
;
A
#
# COMPACT_ATOMS: atom_id res chain seq x y z
N MET A 1 -7.05 97.77 -8.02
CA MET A 1 -6.45 97.61 -9.30
C MET A 1 -5.23 96.69 -9.14
N PHE A 2 -5.39 95.34 -9.21
CA PHE A 2 -4.26 94.43 -9.29
C PHE A 2 -4.68 93.25 -10.18
N CYS A 3 -4.08 93.14 -11.35
CA CYS A 3 -4.20 92.03 -12.28
C CYS A 3 -3.51 90.81 -11.71
N LYS A 4 -4.25 89.67 -11.55
CA LYS A 4 -3.67 88.34 -11.35
C LYS A 4 -3.43 87.69 -12.72
N LYS A 5 -2.19 87.29 -12.98
CA LYS A 5 -1.80 86.42 -14.11
C LYS A 5 -2.40 84.99 -13.90
N PRO A 6 -2.79 84.30 -14.96
CA PRO A 6 -3.26 82.94 -14.87
C PRO A 6 -2.08 81.97 -14.68
N ALA A 7 -2.33 80.88 -13.89
CA ALA A 7 -1.37 79.84 -13.65
C ALA A 7 -1.24 78.91 -14.88
N GLU A 8 -0.01 78.55 -15.23
CA GLU A 8 0.32 77.58 -16.28
C GLU A 8 -0.12 76.15 -15.83
N GLU A 9 -0.93 75.49 -16.64
CA GLU A 9 -1.28 74.11 -16.51
C GLU A 9 -0.06 73.18 -16.77
N GLY A 10 0.41 72.50 -15.74
CA GLY A 10 1.49 71.51 -15.86
C GLY A 10 1.02 70.26 -16.62
N LYS A 11 1.71 69.89 -17.68
CA LYS A 11 1.53 68.65 -18.44
C LYS A 11 1.71 67.45 -17.54
N PRO A 12 0.86 66.37 -17.64
CA PRO A 12 1.01 65.20 -16.85
C PRO A 12 2.31 64.43 -17.19
N ARG A 13 3.18 64.20 -16.20
CA ARG A 13 4.35 63.38 -16.34
C ARG A 13 3.86 61.91 -16.57
N ARG A 14 4.11 61.38 -17.78
CA ARG A 14 3.92 59.96 -18.09
C ARG A 14 4.85 59.15 -17.20
N ASN A 15 4.25 58.42 -16.25
CA ASN A 15 4.95 57.48 -15.37
C ASN A 15 5.34 56.22 -16.17
N HIS A 16 6.52 56.18 -16.77
CA HIS A 16 7.08 55.02 -17.46
C HIS A 16 7.55 53.92 -16.50
N GLY A 17 7.59 54.17 -15.18
CA GLY A 17 8.03 53.19 -14.18
C GLY A 17 7.13 51.95 -14.09
N CYS A 18 5.83 52.10 -14.27
CA CYS A 18 4.90 50.98 -14.25
C CYS A 18 5.06 50.08 -15.49
N LEU A 19 5.35 50.67 -16.65
CA LEU A 19 5.59 49.92 -17.90
C LEU A 19 6.90 49.14 -17.84
N TRP A 20 7.96 49.71 -17.26
CA TRP A 20 9.24 49.02 -17.05
C TRP A 20 9.14 47.90 -16.02
N ALA A 21 8.35 48.04 -14.96
CA ALA A 21 8.10 46.99 -13.99
C ALA A 21 7.38 45.76 -14.61
N ILE A 22 6.40 46.02 -15.49
CA ILE A 22 5.70 44.95 -16.24
C ILE A 22 6.65 44.25 -17.24
N VAL A 23 7.49 45.01 -17.96
CA VAL A 23 8.45 44.46 -18.91
C VAL A 23 9.53 43.63 -18.20
N ILE A 24 10.04 44.08 -17.07
CA ILE A 24 11.01 43.34 -16.25
C ILE A 24 10.36 42.08 -15.68
N GLY A 25 9.11 42.15 -15.22
CA GLY A 25 8.35 40.99 -14.75
C GLY A 25 8.12 39.94 -15.85
N LEU A 26 7.77 40.39 -17.06
CA LEU A 26 7.61 39.51 -18.23
C LEU A 26 8.93 38.89 -18.69
N LEU A 27 10.03 39.66 -18.69
CA LEU A 27 11.36 39.14 -19.03
C LEU A 27 11.88 38.17 -17.97
N ALA A 28 11.62 38.40 -16.68
CA ALA A 28 11.93 37.46 -15.59
C ALA A 28 11.10 36.18 -15.70
N TYR A 29 9.81 36.29 -16.02
CA TYR A 29 8.93 35.13 -16.26
C TYR A 29 9.38 34.34 -17.50
N LEU A 30 9.70 35.00 -18.61
CA LEU A 30 10.20 34.35 -19.82
C LEU A 30 11.57 33.70 -19.58
N GLY A 31 12.47 34.37 -18.85
CA GLY A 31 13.78 33.83 -18.46
C GLY A 31 13.62 32.59 -17.56
N MET A 32 12.70 32.63 -16.59
CA MET A 32 12.39 31.52 -15.71
C MET A 32 11.75 30.37 -16.48
N SER A 33 10.87 30.64 -17.44
CA SER A 33 10.24 29.62 -18.30
C SER A 33 11.25 28.97 -19.24
N ILE A 34 12.21 29.70 -19.78
CA ILE A 34 13.30 29.19 -20.63
C ILE A 34 14.28 28.36 -19.77
N LEU A 35 14.64 28.84 -18.57
CA LEU A 35 15.49 28.10 -17.62
C LEU A 35 14.82 26.80 -17.18
N MET A 36 13.53 26.85 -16.89
CA MET A 36 12.70 25.71 -16.55
C MET A 36 12.56 24.73 -17.72
N GLY A 37 12.39 25.25 -18.96
CA GLY A 37 12.38 24.42 -20.18
C GLY A 37 13.73 23.77 -20.50
N MET A 38 14.86 24.45 -20.24
CA MET A 38 16.20 23.87 -20.38
C MET A 38 16.50 22.84 -19.29
N MET A 39 16.12 23.12 -18.04
CA MET A 39 16.20 22.13 -16.95
C MET A 39 15.32 20.92 -17.24
N MET A 40 14.09 21.12 -17.68
CA MET A 40 13.21 20.01 -18.09
C MET A 40 13.81 19.24 -19.27
N GLY A 41 14.30 19.91 -20.30
CA GLY A 41 14.93 19.25 -21.47
C GLY A 41 16.16 18.39 -21.10
N SER A 42 16.98 18.81 -20.12
CA SER A 42 18.11 18.04 -19.63
C SER A 42 17.69 16.86 -18.73
N LEU A 43 16.57 16.98 -18.02
CA LEU A 43 16.01 15.94 -17.16
C LEU A 43 15.29 14.84 -17.97
N PHE A 44 14.65 15.20 -19.09
CA PHE A 44 13.95 14.24 -19.97
C PHE A 44 14.85 13.54 -21.01
N SER A 45 16.13 13.90 -21.13
CA SER A 45 17.00 13.33 -22.18
C SER A 45 17.97 12.23 -21.73
N SER A 46 18.02 11.86 -20.45
CA SER A 46 18.91 10.79 -20.00
C SER A 46 18.19 9.45 -19.90
N SER A 47 17.99 8.76 -21.03
CA SER A 47 17.84 7.30 -20.94
C SER A 47 19.14 6.75 -20.36
N SER A 48 19.07 6.21 -19.14
CA SER A 48 20.24 5.58 -18.51
C SER A 48 20.75 4.45 -19.41
N LYS A 49 22.00 4.55 -19.84
CA LYS A 49 22.66 3.45 -20.58
C LYS A 49 23.22 2.48 -19.56
N LEU A 50 22.79 1.25 -19.66
CA LEU A 50 23.39 0.16 -18.88
C LEU A 50 24.78 -0.17 -19.47
N GLU A 51 25.81 0.07 -18.69
CA GLU A 51 27.20 -0.18 -19.07
C GLU A 51 27.65 -1.60 -18.65
N LYS A 52 28.80 -2.06 -19.18
CA LYS A 52 29.39 -3.34 -18.75
C LYS A 52 29.90 -3.22 -17.31
N ASN A 53 30.00 -4.36 -16.63
CA ASN A 53 30.45 -4.45 -15.23
C ASN A 53 29.61 -3.59 -14.27
N THR A 54 28.31 -3.51 -14.49
CA THR A 54 27.38 -2.78 -13.61
C THR A 54 26.96 -3.63 -12.43
N VAL A 55 26.87 -3.02 -11.25
CA VAL A 55 26.25 -3.58 -10.04
C VAL A 55 24.92 -2.87 -9.81
N TYR A 56 23.84 -3.64 -9.70
CA TYR A 56 22.56 -3.08 -9.33
C TYR A 56 22.54 -2.79 -7.83
N GLN A 57 22.43 -1.52 -7.49
CA GLN A 57 22.31 -1.05 -6.11
C GLN A 57 20.84 -0.90 -5.75
N LEU A 58 20.29 -1.90 -5.07
CA LEU A 58 18.94 -1.88 -4.53
C LEU A 58 18.94 -1.16 -3.18
N LYS A 59 18.34 0.02 -3.13
CA LYS A 59 18.26 0.84 -1.91
C LYS A 59 17.13 0.33 -1.03
N MET A 60 17.46 -0.18 0.15
CA MET A 60 16.52 -0.68 1.15
C MET A 60 16.04 0.46 2.07
N LYS A 61 15.31 1.42 1.47
CA LYS A 61 14.74 2.59 2.16
C LYS A 61 13.49 3.08 1.44
N GLY A 62 12.55 3.67 2.17
CA GLY A 62 11.27 4.15 1.65
C GLY A 62 10.10 3.26 2.05
N LEU A 63 8.91 3.59 1.59
CA LEU A 63 7.67 2.83 1.82
C LEU A 63 7.36 1.98 0.59
N VAL A 64 7.27 0.67 0.78
CA VAL A 64 6.86 -0.25 -0.29
C VAL A 64 5.36 -0.10 -0.54
N VAL A 65 5.02 0.07 -1.81
CA VAL A 65 3.67 0.09 -2.36
C VAL A 65 3.59 -0.91 -3.51
N GLU A 66 2.40 -1.29 -3.94
CA GLU A 66 2.25 -2.27 -5.03
C GLU A 66 2.83 -1.74 -6.35
N GLN A 67 2.51 -0.49 -6.70
CA GLN A 67 3.00 0.18 -7.91
C GLN A 67 3.70 1.48 -7.52
N GLY A 68 4.98 1.61 -7.84
CA GLY A 68 5.75 2.82 -7.57
C GLY A 68 5.26 4.01 -8.39
N GLU A 69 5.46 5.19 -7.85
CA GLU A 69 5.29 6.46 -8.58
C GLU A 69 6.48 6.66 -9.54
N GLU A 70 6.29 7.40 -10.64
CA GLU A 70 7.43 7.81 -11.47
C GLU A 70 8.33 8.75 -10.68
N ASP A 71 9.66 8.65 -10.91
CA ASP A 71 10.61 9.57 -10.29
C ASP A 71 10.21 11.01 -10.56
N ASN A 72 9.87 11.73 -9.50
CA ASN A 72 9.59 13.14 -9.56
C ASN A 72 10.90 13.92 -9.38
N PRO A 73 11.52 14.44 -10.47
CA PRO A 73 12.79 15.16 -10.37
C PRO A 73 12.69 16.45 -9.54
N PHE A 74 11.46 16.98 -9.38
CA PHE A 74 11.21 18.11 -8.50
C PHE A 74 11.14 17.69 -7.03
N ALA A 75 10.57 16.51 -6.71
CA ALA A 75 10.55 16.02 -5.34
C ALA A 75 11.98 15.74 -4.84
N SER A 76 12.87 15.24 -5.70
CA SER A 76 14.28 15.07 -5.37
C SER A 76 15.06 16.37 -5.26
N ALA A 77 14.71 17.39 -6.07
CA ALA A 77 15.39 18.69 -6.06
C ALA A 77 14.86 19.67 -4.99
N PHE A 78 13.58 19.57 -4.64
CA PHE A 78 12.91 20.51 -3.73
C PHE A 78 12.42 19.86 -2.43
N GLY A 79 12.43 18.52 -2.31
CA GLY A 79 12.02 17.77 -1.12
C GLY A 79 12.87 18.04 0.13
N GLU A 80 14.07 18.61 -0.04
CA GLU A 80 14.93 19.07 1.06
C GLU A 80 14.62 20.51 1.51
N MET A 81 13.68 21.20 0.87
CA MET A 81 13.31 22.55 1.31
C MET A 81 12.51 22.51 2.61
N PRO A 82 12.77 23.44 3.56
CA PRO A 82 12.12 23.46 4.88
C PRO A 82 10.59 23.59 4.86
N PHE A 83 10.00 23.91 3.70
CA PHE A 83 8.56 24.11 3.50
C PHE A 83 7.89 22.94 2.74
N ALA A 84 8.67 22.04 2.13
CA ALA A 84 8.15 20.79 1.57
C ALA A 84 8.00 19.81 2.74
N GLY A 85 6.77 19.42 3.07
CA GLY A 85 6.55 18.34 4.03
C GLY A 85 7.41 17.15 3.64
N ARG A 86 8.00 16.43 4.62
CA ARG A 86 8.77 15.19 4.34
C ARG A 86 7.84 14.19 3.66
N THR A 87 7.94 14.10 2.35
CA THR A 87 7.30 13.03 1.59
C THR A 87 8.15 11.77 1.76
N VAL A 88 7.54 10.70 2.25
CA VAL A 88 8.20 9.39 2.31
C VAL A 88 8.33 8.88 0.87
N GLU A 89 9.55 8.51 0.46
CA GLU A 89 9.84 7.92 -0.86
C GLU A 89 9.02 6.62 -1.00
N LYS A 90 8.20 6.53 -2.04
CA LYS A 90 7.42 5.32 -2.34
C LYS A 90 8.18 4.45 -3.33
N VAL A 91 8.29 3.16 -3.03
CA VAL A 91 9.04 2.18 -3.82
C VAL A 91 8.08 1.08 -4.27
N GLY A 92 7.89 0.93 -5.57
CA GLY A 92 7.00 -0.10 -6.12
C GLY A 92 7.58 -1.50 -5.97
N LEU A 93 6.86 -2.42 -5.32
CA LEU A 93 7.25 -3.82 -5.22
C LEU A 93 7.40 -4.44 -6.62
N ASN A 94 6.48 -4.14 -7.53
CA ASN A 94 6.55 -4.60 -8.92
C ASN A 94 7.83 -4.13 -9.62
N ASP A 95 8.23 -2.86 -9.41
CA ASP A 95 9.45 -2.31 -10.01
C ASP A 95 10.71 -2.97 -9.44
N LEU A 96 10.74 -3.23 -8.12
CA LEU A 96 11.84 -3.97 -7.49
C LEU A 96 11.98 -5.37 -8.08
N CYS A 97 10.89 -6.14 -8.12
CA CYS A 97 10.87 -7.50 -8.64
C CYS A 97 11.27 -7.55 -10.12
N ARG A 98 10.73 -6.64 -10.94
CA ARG A 98 11.08 -6.51 -12.36
C ARG A 98 12.57 -6.22 -12.56
N ASN A 99 13.15 -5.31 -11.77
CA ASN A 99 14.55 -4.94 -11.86
C ASN A 99 15.49 -6.07 -11.40
N ILE A 100 15.08 -6.86 -10.40
CA ILE A 100 15.82 -8.05 -9.96
C ILE A 100 15.85 -9.10 -11.07
N ARG A 101 14.73 -9.36 -11.76
CA ARG A 101 14.68 -10.26 -12.92
C ARG A 101 15.57 -9.78 -14.05
N LEU A 102 15.52 -8.47 -14.36
CA LEU A 102 16.42 -7.88 -15.33
C LEU A 102 17.88 -8.10 -14.96
N ALA A 103 18.21 -7.85 -13.69
CA ALA A 103 19.57 -8.05 -13.23
C ALA A 103 20.03 -9.51 -13.35
N ALA A 104 19.11 -10.47 -13.24
CA ALA A 104 19.41 -11.89 -13.48
C ALA A 104 19.75 -12.17 -14.95
N GLU A 105 18.99 -11.60 -15.88
CA GLU A 105 19.06 -11.89 -17.32
C GLU A 105 20.18 -11.12 -18.04
N ASP A 106 20.43 -9.86 -17.66
CA ASP A 106 21.36 -8.97 -18.40
C ASP A 106 22.82 -9.24 -18.02
N GLU A 107 23.63 -9.70 -18.97
CA GLU A 107 25.05 -10.03 -18.79
C GLU A 107 25.93 -8.83 -18.37
N ARG A 108 25.48 -7.61 -18.62
CA ARG A 108 26.17 -6.37 -18.22
C ARG A 108 26.14 -6.17 -16.71
N ILE A 109 25.12 -6.73 -16.02
CA ILE A 109 24.98 -6.68 -14.56
C ILE A 109 25.74 -7.86 -13.95
N LYS A 110 26.68 -7.57 -13.05
CA LYS A 110 27.55 -8.56 -12.41
C LYS A 110 27.01 -9.05 -11.08
N GLY A 111 26.23 -8.23 -10.39
CA GLY A 111 25.67 -8.56 -9.09
C GLY A 111 24.66 -7.55 -8.60
N ILE A 112 24.06 -7.88 -7.47
CA ILE A 112 23.16 -6.98 -6.71
C ILE A 112 23.80 -6.71 -5.34
N ILE A 113 23.75 -5.44 -4.92
CA ILE A 113 23.98 -5.05 -3.53
C ILE A 113 22.71 -4.45 -2.93
N LEU A 114 22.23 -5.03 -1.82
CA LEU A 114 21.19 -4.45 -0.98
C LEU A 114 21.84 -3.41 -0.07
N ARG A 115 21.43 -2.14 -0.20
CA ARG A 115 22.03 -1.03 0.58
C ARG A 115 21.00 -0.39 1.50
N GLY A 116 21.28 -0.46 2.81
CA GLY A 116 20.39 0.01 3.88
C GLY A 116 19.54 -1.10 4.46
N GLY A 117 18.76 -0.80 5.49
CA GLY A 117 17.97 -1.77 6.24
C GLY A 117 16.72 -1.16 6.88
N GLU A 118 16.18 -0.10 6.26
CA GLU A 118 15.04 0.68 6.76
C GLU A 118 13.91 0.79 5.73
N LEU A 119 13.76 -0.21 4.85
CA LEU A 119 12.66 -0.28 3.91
C LEU A 119 11.37 -0.63 4.68
N GLN A 120 10.40 0.27 4.66
CA GLN A 120 9.08 0.02 5.26
C GLN A 120 8.31 -0.94 4.35
N ILE A 121 8.32 -2.20 4.72
CA ILE A 121 7.75 -3.31 3.94
C ILE A 121 6.92 -4.19 4.87
N ALA A 122 5.81 -4.72 4.38
CA ALA A 122 4.99 -5.66 5.14
C ALA A 122 5.39 -7.12 4.87
N PRO A 123 4.96 -8.08 5.71
CA PRO A 123 5.52 -9.44 5.69
C PRO A 123 5.35 -10.21 4.38
N ALA A 124 4.19 -10.10 3.70
CA ALA A 124 3.97 -10.81 2.44
C ALA A 124 4.79 -10.19 1.30
N SER A 125 4.87 -8.86 1.26
CA SER A 125 5.72 -8.12 0.33
C SER A 125 7.21 -8.42 0.55
N ALA A 126 7.66 -8.52 1.81
CA ALA A 126 9.03 -8.91 2.15
C ALA A 126 9.36 -10.33 1.68
N LYS A 127 8.40 -11.25 1.81
CA LYS A 127 8.54 -12.61 1.28
C LYS A 127 8.63 -12.62 -0.24
N THR A 128 7.75 -11.91 -0.93
CA THR A 128 7.79 -11.78 -2.40
C THR A 128 9.17 -11.23 -2.86
N LEU A 129 9.67 -10.17 -2.22
CA LEU A 129 10.97 -9.59 -2.54
C LEU A 129 12.12 -10.59 -2.28
N ARG A 130 12.08 -11.30 -1.14
CA ARG A 130 13.06 -12.32 -0.79
C ARG A 130 13.06 -13.48 -1.78
N ASP A 131 11.90 -13.98 -2.18
CA ASP A 131 11.78 -15.07 -3.14
C ASP A 131 12.33 -14.68 -4.52
N GLU A 132 12.11 -13.43 -4.95
CA GLU A 132 12.67 -12.89 -6.18
C GLU A 132 14.21 -12.82 -6.12
N LEU A 133 14.78 -12.42 -4.97
CA LEU A 133 16.24 -12.44 -4.75
C LEU A 133 16.82 -13.87 -4.74
N LEU A 134 16.09 -14.83 -4.16
CA LEU A 134 16.49 -16.25 -4.23
C LEU A 134 16.44 -16.81 -5.66
N ASN A 135 15.45 -16.38 -6.46
CA ASN A 135 15.40 -16.71 -7.89
C ASN A 135 16.56 -16.08 -8.65
N TYR A 136 16.89 -14.82 -8.35
CA TYR A 136 18.06 -14.14 -8.93
C TYR A 136 19.36 -14.92 -8.69
N LYS A 137 19.58 -15.50 -7.50
CA LYS A 137 20.79 -16.29 -7.19
C LYS A 137 20.98 -17.50 -8.13
N LYS A 138 19.92 -18.01 -8.75
CA LYS A 138 20.02 -19.09 -9.76
C LYS A 138 20.78 -18.65 -11.02
N SER A 139 20.92 -17.35 -11.27
CA SER A 139 21.76 -16.80 -12.35
C SER A 139 23.28 -16.98 -12.12
N GLY A 140 23.69 -17.34 -10.90
CA GLY A 140 25.10 -17.47 -10.50
C GLY A 140 25.81 -16.13 -10.25
N LYS A 141 25.11 -15.00 -10.33
CA LYS A 141 25.65 -13.67 -10.02
C LYS A 141 25.60 -13.42 -8.51
N PHE A 142 26.51 -12.59 -8.00
CA PHE A 142 26.58 -12.34 -6.55
C PHE A 142 25.42 -11.48 -6.05
N LEU A 143 25.01 -11.76 -4.81
CA LEU A 143 24.05 -10.98 -4.03
C LEU A 143 24.66 -10.69 -2.67
N ILE A 144 24.91 -9.42 -2.34
CA ILE A 144 25.43 -9.02 -1.03
C ILE A 144 24.53 -7.97 -0.39
N ALA A 145 24.62 -7.83 0.93
CA ALA A 145 23.88 -6.83 1.68
C ALA A 145 24.83 -6.04 2.59
N TYR A 146 24.61 -4.73 2.70
CA TYR A 146 25.28 -3.84 3.64
C TYR A 146 24.30 -2.83 4.23
N ALA A 147 24.29 -2.69 5.56
CA ALA A 147 23.54 -1.66 6.25
C ALA A 147 24.27 -1.17 7.52
N ASP A 148 23.92 0.04 7.94
CA ASP A 148 24.29 0.54 9.27
C ASP A 148 23.36 -0.06 10.34
N ARG A 149 22.13 -0.38 9.98
CA ARG A 149 21.13 -1.04 10.79
C ARG A 149 20.21 -1.87 9.91
N TYR A 150 19.84 -3.05 10.37
CA TYR A 150 18.75 -3.84 9.80
C TYR A 150 17.57 -3.87 10.76
N ASP A 151 16.39 -3.38 10.33
CA ASP A 151 15.16 -3.77 10.99
C ASP A 151 14.84 -5.25 10.70
N GLN A 152 13.88 -5.80 11.40
CA GLN A 152 13.63 -7.24 11.43
C GLN A 152 13.20 -7.80 10.06
N LEU A 153 12.32 -7.10 9.32
CA LEU A 153 11.89 -7.53 7.98
C LEU A 153 12.99 -7.30 6.93
N ASN A 154 13.77 -6.22 7.06
CA ASN A 154 14.93 -6.01 6.19
C ASN A 154 16.02 -7.05 6.42
N TYR A 155 16.24 -7.48 7.67
CA TYR A 155 17.14 -8.59 7.95
C TYR A 155 16.64 -9.91 7.36
N TYR A 156 15.32 -10.18 7.43
CA TYR A 156 14.70 -11.33 6.76
C TYR A 156 14.96 -11.30 5.24
N VAL A 157 14.81 -10.16 4.58
CA VAL A 157 15.13 -10.02 3.16
C VAL A 157 16.64 -10.20 2.91
N ALA A 158 17.49 -9.51 3.69
CA ALA A 158 18.95 -9.57 3.56
C ALA A 158 19.50 -10.98 3.81
N SER A 159 18.80 -11.82 4.60
CA SER A 159 19.23 -13.21 4.85
C SER A 159 19.25 -14.10 3.59
N SER A 160 18.69 -13.62 2.46
CA SER A 160 18.83 -14.27 1.15
C SER A 160 20.19 -14.04 0.50
N ALA A 161 20.97 -13.04 0.96
CA ALA A 161 22.26 -12.68 0.37
C ALA A 161 23.36 -13.74 0.61
N ASP A 162 24.35 -13.76 -0.28
CA ASP A 162 25.53 -14.62 -0.13
C ASP A 162 26.43 -14.16 1.02
N LYS A 163 26.47 -12.82 1.24
CA LYS A 163 27.18 -12.18 2.33
C LYS A 163 26.38 -11.00 2.87
N ILE A 164 26.33 -10.91 4.20
CA ILE A 164 25.72 -9.81 4.92
C ILE A 164 26.78 -9.08 5.71
N PHE A 165 26.93 -7.80 5.41
CA PHE A 165 27.84 -6.90 6.09
C PHE A 165 27.04 -5.92 6.96
N LEU A 166 27.57 -5.62 8.13
CA LEU A 166 27.01 -4.65 9.07
C LEU A 166 28.05 -3.59 9.37
N ASN A 167 27.63 -2.34 9.55
CA ASN A 167 28.51 -1.29 10.04
C ASN A 167 29.15 -1.70 11.38
N ALA A 168 30.40 -1.33 11.62
CA ALA A 168 31.15 -1.69 12.83
C ALA A 168 30.47 -1.26 14.15
N THR A 169 29.57 -0.25 14.08
CA THR A 169 28.76 0.20 15.22
C THR A 169 27.26 -0.04 15.01
N GLY A 170 26.94 -0.90 14.05
CA GLY A 170 25.59 -1.16 13.61
C GLY A 170 24.79 -2.10 14.50
N SER A 171 23.51 -2.29 14.18
CA SER A 171 22.62 -3.21 14.91
C SER A 171 21.71 -4.00 13.98
N VAL A 172 21.27 -5.17 14.44
CA VAL A 172 20.25 -6.00 13.80
C VAL A 172 19.09 -6.16 14.78
N ALA A 173 17.93 -5.63 14.41
CA ALA A 173 16.71 -5.88 15.17
C ALA A 173 16.24 -7.32 14.91
N TRP A 174 16.25 -8.13 15.98
CA TRP A 174 15.71 -9.49 15.97
C TRP A 174 15.13 -9.79 17.34
N ASN A 175 13.91 -9.29 17.60
CA ASN A 175 13.29 -9.21 18.93
C ASN A 175 11.94 -9.92 18.99
N GLY A 176 11.47 -10.52 17.89
CA GLY A 176 10.13 -11.11 17.78
C GLY A 176 9.07 -10.09 17.36
N LEU A 177 7.82 -10.52 17.31
CA LEU A 177 6.68 -9.71 16.88
C LEU A 177 5.75 -9.40 18.04
N THR A 178 5.21 -8.21 18.06
CA THR A 178 4.15 -7.79 18.98
C THR A 178 2.98 -7.19 18.20
N ALA A 179 1.76 -7.34 18.72
CA ALA A 179 0.58 -6.66 18.22
C ALA A 179 -0.10 -5.95 19.39
N GLN A 180 -0.13 -4.64 19.36
CA GLN A 180 -0.76 -3.80 20.38
C GLN A 180 -1.91 -2.99 19.77
N LYS A 181 -3.01 -2.87 20.48
CA LYS A 181 -4.18 -2.08 20.09
C LYS A 181 -4.49 -1.00 21.10
N MET A 182 -4.72 0.20 20.60
CA MET A 182 -5.16 1.32 21.42
C MET A 182 -6.69 1.32 21.52
N TYR A 183 -7.23 1.50 22.73
CA TYR A 183 -8.67 1.50 23.01
C TYR A 183 -9.14 2.91 23.36
N TYR A 184 -10.12 3.42 22.62
CA TYR A 184 -10.58 4.81 22.72
C TYR A 184 -11.84 4.95 23.59
N THR A 185 -12.45 3.86 24.07
CA THR A 185 -13.73 3.85 24.81
C THR A 185 -13.74 4.84 25.98
N ARG A 186 -12.70 4.84 26.81
CA ARG A 186 -12.62 5.76 27.96
C ARG A 186 -12.42 7.22 27.56
N LEU A 187 -11.67 7.48 26.47
CA LEU A 187 -11.49 8.81 25.90
C LEU A 187 -12.83 9.34 25.39
N LEU A 188 -13.53 8.56 24.58
CA LEU A 188 -14.82 8.92 23.99
C LEU A 188 -15.87 9.22 25.09
N GLN A 189 -15.93 8.39 26.14
CA GLN A 189 -16.80 8.62 27.29
C GLN A 189 -16.49 9.95 28.00
N LYS A 190 -15.20 10.29 28.19
CA LYS A 190 -14.79 11.57 28.80
C LYS A 190 -15.27 12.78 28.00
N VAL A 191 -15.15 12.74 26.68
CA VAL A 191 -15.61 13.84 25.81
C VAL A 191 -17.14 13.82 25.62
N GLY A 192 -17.82 12.72 25.93
CA GLY A 192 -19.27 12.59 25.79
C GLY A 192 -19.74 12.08 24.44
N VAL A 193 -18.88 11.30 23.77
CA VAL A 193 -19.20 10.60 22.53
C VAL A 193 -19.39 9.11 22.82
N GLU A 194 -20.44 8.51 22.29
CA GLU A 194 -20.71 7.07 22.34
C GLU A 194 -20.67 6.50 20.94
N MET A 195 -19.91 5.42 20.73
CA MET A 195 -19.92 4.72 19.45
C MET A 195 -20.96 3.60 19.48
N GLN A 196 -22.00 3.74 18.69
CA GLN A 196 -23.06 2.75 18.53
C GLN A 196 -22.63 1.72 17.50
N VAL A 197 -22.19 0.56 17.99
CA VAL A 197 -21.66 -0.52 17.15
C VAL A 197 -22.75 -1.57 16.90
N LEU A 198 -22.89 -1.95 15.63
CA LEU A 198 -23.72 -3.07 15.17
C LEU A 198 -22.80 -3.97 14.35
N LYS A 199 -22.70 -5.24 14.66
CA LYS A 199 -21.80 -6.16 13.94
C LYS A 199 -22.41 -7.55 13.81
N VAL A 200 -21.93 -8.30 12.85
CA VAL A 200 -22.10 -9.75 12.73
C VAL A 200 -20.73 -10.39 12.69
N GLY A 201 -20.57 -11.45 13.48
CA GLY A 201 -19.34 -12.19 13.59
C GLY A 201 -18.62 -11.95 14.91
N THR A 202 -18.29 -13.06 15.57
CA THR A 202 -17.65 -13.11 16.88
C THR A 202 -16.22 -12.53 16.82
N PHE A 203 -15.52 -12.79 15.70
CA PHE A 203 -14.14 -12.36 15.46
C PHE A 203 -13.99 -10.98 14.78
N LYS A 204 -15.10 -10.27 14.47
CA LYS A 204 -15.01 -8.93 13.87
C LYS A 204 -14.57 -7.91 14.90
N SER A 205 -13.26 -7.84 15.14
CA SER A 205 -12.64 -7.07 16.23
C SER A 205 -12.25 -5.64 15.86
N ALA A 206 -12.31 -5.25 14.58
CA ALA A 206 -11.98 -3.90 14.11
C ALA A 206 -12.70 -2.76 14.86
N VAL A 207 -13.87 -3.03 15.44
CA VAL A 207 -14.66 -2.08 16.19
C VAL A 207 -14.46 -2.14 17.71
N GLU A 208 -13.75 -3.13 18.23
CA GLU A 208 -13.52 -3.29 19.67
C GLU A 208 -12.83 -2.08 20.34
N PRO A 209 -11.87 -1.39 19.70
CA PRO A 209 -11.26 -0.20 20.25
C PRO A 209 -12.25 0.89 20.68
N PHE A 210 -13.44 0.91 20.11
CA PHE A 210 -14.45 1.95 20.34
C PHE A 210 -15.46 1.63 21.43
N PHE A 211 -15.58 0.36 21.88
CA PHE A 211 -16.54 -0.04 22.92
C PHE A 211 -15.98 -0.97 23.99
N ARG A 212 -14.74 -1.44 23.84
CA ARG A 212 -14.03 -2.23 24.86
C ARG A 212 -12.84 -1.43 25.41
N THR A 213 -12.17 -1.99 26.41
CA THR A 213 -10.94 -1.44 26.99
C THR A 213 -9.75 -2.41 26.91
N SER A 214 -9.97 -3.57 26.27
CA SER A 214 -8.99 -4.63 26.02
C SER A 214 -9.50 -5.56 24.93
N MET A 215 -8.61 -6.34 24.32
CA MET A 215 -8.96 -7.39 23.35
C MET A 215 -9.92 -8.40 23.97
N SER A 216 -10.90 -8.86 23.15
CA SER A 216 -11.65 -10.06 23.46
C SER A 216 -10.75 -11.31 23.40
N ASP A 217 -11.23 -12.44 23.91
CA ASP A 217 -10.45 -13.69 23.84
C ASP A 217 -10.36 -14.19 22.40
N GLU A 218 -11.41 -13.96 21.59
CA GLU A 218 -11.43 -14.24 20.15
C GLU A 218 -10.42 -13.38 19.40
N ASP A 219 -10.34 -12.08 19.73
CA ASP A 219 -9.37 -11.17 19.11
C ASP A 219 -7.94 -11.53 19.50
N LYS A 220 -7.69 -11.88 20.78
CA LYS A 220 -6.37 -12.39 21.21
C LYS A 220 -6.00 -13.68 20.46
N ALA A 221 -6.94 -14.61 20.33
CA ALA A 221 -6.69 -15.89 19.67
C ALA A 221 -6.33 -15.72 18.18
N GLN A 222 -7.08 -14.90 17.43
CA GLN A 222 -6.77 -14.64 16.02
C GLN A 222 -5.47 -13.84 15.87
N THR A 223 -5.26 -12.81 16.71
CA THR A 223 -4.04 -11.99 16.68
C THR A 223 -2.81 -12.85 16.95
N LYS A 224 -2.86 -13.68 17.99
CA LYS A 224 -1.76 -14.63 18.28
C LYS A 224 -1.50 -15.56 17.10
N ARG A 225 -2.54 -16.12 16.46
CA ARG A 225 -2.38 -17.03 15.32
C ARG A 225 -1.62 -16.39 14.16
N TYR A 226 -1.95 -15.14 13.78
CA TYR A 226 -1.29 -14.53 12.64
C TYR A 226 0.13 -14.01 12.98
N ILE A 227 0.38 -13.46 14.18
CA ILE A 227 1.76 -13.06 14.54
C ILE A 227 2.67 -14.29 14.68
N ASP A 228 2.21 -15.40 15.27
CA ASP A 228 2.98 -16.64 15.34
C ASP A 228 3.29 -17.21 13.94
N GLY A 229 2.34 -17.12 13.01
CA GLY A 229 2.55 -17.60 11.64
C GLY A 229 3.52 -16.75 10.84
N ILE A 230 3.45 -15.43 10.97
CA ILE A 230 4.41 -14.50 10.36
C ILE A 230 5.81 -14.73 10.96
N TRP A 231 5.92 -14.84 12.28
CA TRP A 231 7.18 -15.13 12.96
C TRP A 231 7.79 -16.46 12.51
N SER A 232 6.97 -17.50 12.37
CA SER A 232 7.42 -18.81 11.85
C SER A 232 7.98 -18.70 10.42
N GLU A 233 7.35 -17.93 9.53
CA GLU A 233 7.85 -17.71 8.17
C GLU A 233 9.18 -16.98 8.18
N MET A 234 9.30 -15.93 9.01
CA MET A 234 10.55 -15.17 9.14
C MET A 234 11.69 -16.03 9.67
N ARG A 235 11.45 -16.80 10.76
CA ARG A 235 12.47 -17.71 11.32
C ARG A 235 12.94 -18.72 10.28
N ARG A 236 12.00 -19.38 9.59
CA ARG A 236 12.33 -20.34 8.54
C ARG A 236 13.18 -19.72 7.46
N GLY A 237 12.79 -18.54 6.93
CA GLY A 237 13.56 -17.87 5.90
C GLY A 237 14.96 -17.45 6.34
N VAL A 238 15.14 -16.96 7.57
CA VAL A 238 16.46 -16.64 8.11
C VAL A 238 17.27 -17.92 8.38
N SER A 239 16.65 -18.98 8.90
CA SER A 239 17.29 -20.29 9.10
C SER A 239 17.83 -20.84 7.78
N ASP A 240 17.03 -20.85 6.73
CA ASP A 240 17.41 -21.32 5.39
C ASP A 240 18.57 -20.50 4.80
N GLY A 241 18.56 -19.17 5.04
CA GLY A 241 19.58 -18.27 4.47
C GLY A 241 20.88 -18.22 5.25
N ARG A 242 20.83 -18.40 6.59
CA ARG A 242 22.00 -18.23 7.48
C ARG A 242 22.49 -19.53 8.10
N GLY A 243 21.73 -20.64 7.98
CA GLY A 243 22.09 -21.92 8.63
C GLY A 243 21.96 -21.90 10.16
N ILE A 244 21.27 -20.91 10.73
CA ILE A 244 20.94 -20.83 12.15
C ILE A 244 19.62 -21.56 12.38
N THR A 245 19.54 -22.45 13.36
CA THR A 245 18.28 -23.19 13.58
C THR A 245 17.17 -22.27 14.09
N GLU A 246 15.90 -22.62 13.80
CA GLU A 246 14.75 -21.83 14.25
C GLU A 246 14.72 -21.67 15.79
N ASP A 247 15.09 -22.71 16.54
CA ASP A 247 15.19 -22.64 18.01
C ASP A 247 16.29 -21.67 18.47
N GLN A 248 17.43 -21.63 17.78
CA GLN A 248 18.48 -20.64 18.06
C GLN A 248 18.01 -19.23 17.77
N LEU A 249 17.23 -19.03 16.68
CA LEU A 249 16.67 -17.73 16.34
C LEU A 249 15.67 -17.23 17.40
N ASP A 250 14.89 -18.12 18.01
CA ASP A 250 14.02 -17.77 19.16
C ASP A 250 14.84 -17.35 20.38
N VAL A 251 15.91 -18.10 20.70
CA VAL A 251 16.81 -17.72 21.79
C VAL A 251 17.47 -16.36 21.54
N LEU A 252 17.85 -16.06 20.30
CA LEU A 252 18.41 -14.76 19.93
C LEU A 252 17.36 -13.65 20.07
N ALA A 253 16.12 -13.88 19.69
CA ALA A 253 15.03 -12.92 19.86
C ALA A 253 14.80 -12.59 21.35
N ASP A 254 14.77 -13.59 22.22
CA ASP A 254 14.63 -13.41 23.67
C ASP A 254 15.81 -12.65 24.30
N ARG A 255 16.99 -12.68 23.67
CA ARG A 255 18.17 -11.89 24.09
C ARG A 255 18.09 -10.43 23.67
N CYS A 256 17.08 -10.02 22.91
CA CYS A 256 16.94 -8.67 22.35
C CYS A 256 18.21 -8.27 21.57
N MET A 257 18.42 -8.95 20.43
CA MET A 257 19.65 -8.80 19.65
C MET A 257 19.95 -7.35 19.28
N GLU A 258 18.95 -6.51 19.04
CA GLU A 258 19.11 -5.10 18.72
C GLU A 258 19.99 -4.32 19.72
N LEU A 259 20.05 -4.76 20.97
CA LEU A 259 20.79 -4.12 22.07
C LEU A 259 22.12 -4.83 22.41
N GLN A 260 22.53 -5.81 21.59
CA GLN A 260 23.79 -6.52 21.80
C GLN A 260 24.97 -5.80 21.11
N GLU A 261 26.19 -6.13 21.53
CA GLU A 261 27.40 -5.61 20.89
C GLU A 261 27.52 -6.15 19.45
N PRO A 262 28.03 -5.36 18.49
CA PRO A 262 28.10 -5.75 17.09
C PRO A 262 28.84 -7.07 16.81
N GLU A 263 29.84 -7.42 17.59
CA GLU A 263 30.61 -8.67 17.50
C GLU A 263 29.74 -9.91 17.74
N GLU A 264 28.65 -9.78 18.50
CA GLU A 264 27.71 -10.87 18.76
C GLU A 264 26.98 -11.30 17.49
N TYR A 265 26.70 -10.38 16.56
CA TYR A 265 26.05 -10.73 15.29
C TYR A 265 26.95 -11.59 14.40
N VAL A 266 28.28 -11.35 14.46
CA VAL A 266 29.26 -12.19 13.76
C VAL A 266 29.41 -13.54 14.47
N ALA A 267 29.53 -13.52 15.80
CA ALA A 267 29.68 -14.73 16.60
C ALA A 267 28.48 -15.68 16.50
N THR A 268 27.28 -15.15 16.33
CA THR A 268 26.04 -15.93 16.15
C THR A 268 25.76 -16.31 14.69
N GLY A 269 26.55 -15.80 13.73
CA GLY A 269 26.36 -16.06 12.30
C GLY A 269 25.24 -15.24 11.66
N MET A 270 24.68 -14.27 12.37
CA MET A 270 23.66 -13.38 11.82
C MET A 270 24.22 -12.51 10.69
N VAL A 271 25.46 -12.02 10.82
CA VAL A 271 26.19 -11.31 9.76
C VAL A 271 27.55 -11.96 9.51
N ASP A 272 28.15 -11.71 8.35
CA ASP A 272 29.44 -12.31 7.98
C ASP A 272 30.61 -11.47 8.50
N SER A 273 30.51 -10.15 8.51
CA SER A 273 31.58 -9.25 8.96
C SER A 273 31.05 -7.88 9.34
N LEU A 274 31.77 -7.22 10.22
CA LEU A 274 31.62 -5.80 10.52
C LEU A 274 32.59 -5.02 9.63
N ILE A 275 32.08 -4.02 8.91
CA ILE A 275 32.85 -3.19 7.99
C ILE A 275 32.39 -1.74 8.06
N TYR A 276 33.18 -0.81 7.55
CA TYR A 276 32.75 0.56 7.34
C TYR A 276 32.21 0.75 5.90
N HIS A 277 31.52 1.86 5.68
CA HIS A 277 30.94 2.18 4.38
C HIS A 277 31.97 2.20 3.24
N GLU A 278 33.18 2.69 3.55
CA GLU A 278 34.29 2.81 2.61
C GLU A 278 34.85 1.46 2.14
N ASP A 279 34.68 0.41 2.95
CA ASP A 279 35.15 -0.94 2.59
C ASP A 279 34.28 -1.58 1.48
N VAL A 280 33.05 -1.10 1.31
CA VAL A 280 32.10 -1.66 0.32
C VAL A 280 32.66 -1.59 -1.10
N ASP A 281 33.34 -0.50 -1.47
CA ASP A 281 33.91 -0.33 -2.81
C ASP A 281 35.02 -1.35 -3.07
N SER A 282 35.84 -1.64 -2.06
CA SER A 282 36.89 -2.69 -2.15
C SER A 282 36.27 -4.08 -2.33
N ILE A 283 35.15 -4.36 -1.65
CA ILE A 283 34.42 -5.63 -1.78
C ILE A 283 33.82 -5.74 -3.19
N LEU A 284 33.19 -4.69 -3.70
CA LEU A 284 32.60 -4.69 -5.04
C LEU A 284 33.68 -4.83 -6.12
N THR A 285 34.84 -4.17 -5.98
CA THR A 285 35.99 -4.34 -6.84
C THR A 285 36.45 -5.81 -6.88
N ALA A 286 36.58 -6.44 -5.72
CA ALA A 286 36.96 -7.85 -5.64
C ALA A 286 35.91 -8.77 -6.29
N MET A 287 34.61 -8.49 -6.12
CA MET A 287 33.52 -9.32 -6.66
C MET A 287 33.29 -9.12 -8.16
N THR A 288 33.50 -7.91 -8.68
CA THR A 288 33.39 -7.61 -10.11
C THR A 288 34.65 -7.99 -10.88
N GLY A 289 35.77 -8.12 -10.19
CA GLY A 289 37.11 -8.37 -10.77
C GLY A 289 37.71 -7.15 -11.46
N THR A 290 37.24 -5.95 -11.21
CA THR A 290 37.70 -4.70 -11.81
C THR A 290 37.45 -3.50 -10.89
N GLU A 291 38.39 -2.54 -10.88
CA GLU A 291 38.20 -1.24 -10.23
C GLU A 291 37.24 -0.33 -11.04
N ASP A 292 37.08 -0.61 -12.33
CA ASP A 292 36.20 0.14 -13.25
C ASP A 292 34.83 -0.54 -13.37
N TYR A 293 34.08 -0.54 -12.26
CA TYR A 293 32.71 -0.99 -12.24
C TYR A 293 31.75 0.21 -12.11
N ASN A 294 30.54 0.03 -12.61
CA ASN A 294 29.47 1.04 -12.52
C ASN A 294 28.40 0.59 -11.52
N THR A 295 27.64 1.54 -10.96
CA THR A 295 26.45 1.24 -10.19
C THR A 295 25.22 1.79 -10.87
N ILE A 296 24.09 1.10 -10.74
CA ILE A 296 22.79 1.58 -11.25
C ILE A 296 21.73 1.47 -10.16
N SER A 297 20.94 2.55 -9.99
CA SER A 297 19.84 2.59 -9.02
C SER A 297 18.59 1.90 -9.55
N THR A 298 17.59 1.67 -8.66
CA THR A 298 16.29 1.11 -9.01
C THR A 298 15.58 1.90 -10.09
N SER A 299 15.50 3.22 -9.97
CA SER A 299 14.83 4.10 -10.92
C SER A 299 15.57 4.16 -12.26
N SER A 300 16.90 4.28 -12.22
CA SER A 300 17.71 4.30 -13.43
C SER A 300 17.62 2.97 -14.20
N LEU A 301 17.59 1.83 -13.49
CA LEU A 301 17.43 0.52 -14.11
C LEU A 301 16.04 0.33 -14.71
N ALA A 302 15.00 0.84 -14.02
CA ALA A 302 13.62 0.84 -14.53
C ALA A 302 13.47 1.64 -15.83
N SER A 303 14.26 2.72 -16.01
CA SER A 303 14.24 3.58 -17.20
C SER A 303 15.06 3.06 -18.39
N VAL A 304 15.83 1.98 -18.22
CA VAL A 304 16.58 1.36 -19.32
C VAL A 304 15.61 0.88 -20.41
N LYS A 305 15.70 1.50 -21.58
CA LYS A 305 14.89 1.09 -22.74
C LYS A 305 15.24 -0.34 -23.15
N ARG A 306 14.21 -1.14 -23.28
CA ARG A 306 14.29 -2.50 -23.85
C ARG A 306 13.47 -2.56 -25.10
N ASP A 307 13.83 -3.47 -25.97
CA ASP A 307 12.90 -3.94 -26.98
C ASP A 307 11.77 -4.69 -26.23
N THR A 308 10.68 -3.98 -25.94
CA THR A 308 9.50 -4.60 -25.37
C THR A 308 8.93 -5.52 -26.44
N HIS A 309 8.86 -6.81 -26.10
CA HIS A 309 8.14 -7.75 -26.92
C HIS A 309 6.70 -7.24 -27.11
N LYS A 310 6.30 -7.04 -28.36
CA LYS A 310 4.94 -6.65 -28.71
C LYS A 310 4.20 -7.90 -29.13
N ALA A 311 3.28 -8.33 -28.32
CA ALA A 311 2.33 -9.38 -28.65
C ALA A 311 0.96 -8.76 -28.98
N ASP A 312 0.20 -9.47 -29.80
CA ASP A 312 -1.17 -9.05 -30.15
C ASP A 312 -2.14 -9.23 -28.97
N ASN A 313 -1.83 -10.17 -28.06
CA ASN A 313 -2.65 -10.43 -26.87
C ASN A 313 -2.06 -9.76 -25.64
N LYS A 314 -2.95 -9.30 -24.75
CA LYS A 314 -2.59 -8.64 -23.49
C LYS A 314 -3.15 -9.38 -22.28
N ILE A 315 -2.39 -9.31 -21.18
CA ILE A 315 -2.88 -9.60 -19.82
C ILE A 315 -2.88 -8.28 -19.06
N ALA A 316 -4.05 -7.84 -18.60
CA ALA A 316 -4.20 -6.64 -17.82
C ALA A 316 -3.85 -6.91 -16.34
N ILE A 317 -2.89 -6.17 -15.79
CA ILE A 317 -2.55 -6.18 -14.37
C ILE A 317 -3.26 -5.01 -13.71
N VAL A 318 -4.28 -5.28 -12.89
CA VAL A 318 -5.07 -4.24 -12.23
C VAL A 318 -4.73 -4.19 -10.75
N TYR A 319 -4.17 -3.08 -10.30
CA TYR A 319 -3.83 -2.86 -8.90
C TYR A 319 -5.00 -2.26 -8.13
N ALA A 320 -5.32 -2.84 -6.98
CA ALA A 320 -6.31 -2.37 -6.02
C ALA A 320 -5.66 -2.31 -4.62
N GLU A 321 -5.10 -1.14 -4.30
CA GLU A 321 -4.36 -0.91 -3.06
C GLU A 321 -5.09 0.10 -2.15
N GLY A 322 -5.20 -0.24 -0.88
CA GLY A 322 -5.76 0.62 0.16
C GLY A 322 -7.22 0.33 0.52
N GLU A 323 -7.83 1.25 1.27
CA GLU A 323 -9.22 1.13 1.73
C GLU A 323 -10.21 1.31 0.57
N ILE A 324 -11.28 0.50 0.56
CA ILE A 324 -12.35 0.59 -0.44
C ILE A 324 -13.35 1.68 -0.05
N SER A 325 -13.58 2.62 -0.96
CA SER A 325 -14.52 3.74 -0.78
C SER A 325 -15.45 3.89 -1.97
N ASP A 326 -16.63 4.52 -1.76
CA ASP A 326 -17.59 4.76 -2.85
C ASP A 326 -17.11 5.85 -3.80
N ASP A 327 -16.57 6.96 -3.26
CA ASP A 327 -16.24 8.19 -3.99
C ASP A 327 -15.04 8.96 -3.38
N GLY A 328 -14.11 8.23 -2.74
CA GLY A 328 -12.90 8.79 -2.17
C GLY A 328 -11.90 9.35 -3.21
N THR A 329 -10.85 10.01 -2.73
CA THR A 329 -9.75 10.53 -3.57
C THR A 329 -8.51 9.66 -3.51
N SER A 330 -8.44 8.70 -2.57
CA SER A 330 -7.29 7.80 -2.36
C SER A 330 -7.79 6.37 -2.10
N GLY A 331 -6.89 5.40 -2.18
CA GLY A 331 -7.23 3.99 -2.06
C GLY A 331 -8.06 3.47 -3.24
N ILE A 332 -8.85 2.46 -2.99
CA ILE A 332 -9.71 1.82 -3.99
C ILE A 332 -11.03 2.59 -4.07
N VAL A 333 -11.19 3.38 -5.14
CA VAL A 333 -12.43 4.10 -5.41
C VAL A 333 -13.34 3.23 -6.27
N GLY A 334 -14.44 2.72 -5.71
CA GLY A 334 -15.31 1.74 -6.34
C GLY A 334 -15.78 2.15 -7.73
N LYS A 335 -16.30 3.38 -7.89
CA LYS A 335 -16.75 3.90 -9.19
C LYS A 335 -15.66 3.91 -10.26
N LYS A 336 -14.40 4.24 -9.88
CA LYS A 336 -13.28 4.27 -10.82
C LYS A 336 -12.87 2.87 -11.25
N LEU A 337 -12.79 1.94 -10.28
CA LEU A 337 -12.39 0.55 -10.57
C LEU A 337 -13.46 -0.19 -11.41
N VAL A 338 -14.75 0.03 -11.11
CA VAL A 338 -15.86 -0.51 -11.93
C VAL A 338 -15.80 0.00 -13.36
N LYS A 339 -15.54 1.32 -13.54
CA LYS A 339 -15.38 1.91 -14.88
C LYS A 339 -14.20 1.29 -15.62
N LEU A 340 -13.05 1.16 -14.94
CA LEU A 340 -11.84 0.55 -15.51
C LEU A 340 -12.09 -0.90 -15.97
N PHE A 341 -12.74 -1.73 -15.15
CA PHE A 341 -13.09 -3.09 -15.57
C PHE A 341 -14.07 -3.11 -16.76
N GLY A 342 -14.98 -2.13 -16.85
CA GLY A 342 -15.82 -1.95 -18.02
C GLY A 342 -15.02 -1.65 -19.27
N GLU A 343 -14.05 -0.73 -19.19
CA GLU A 343 -13.14 -0.35 -20.29
C GLU A 343 -12.28 -1.55 -20.73
N ILE A 344 -11.60 -2.22 -19.79
CA ILE A 344 -10.84 -3.45 -20.07
C ILE A 344 -11.69 -4.51 -20.76
N GLY A 345 -12.94 -4.66 -20.34
CA GLY A 345 -13.86 -5.63 -20.95
C GLY A 345 -14.33 -5.28 -22.37
N GLU A 346 -14.06 -4.09 -22.88
CA GLU A 346 -14.32 -3.67 -24.28
C GLU A 346 -13.06 -3.75 -25.16
N GLU A 347 -11.89 -4.03 -24.59
CA GLU A 347 -10.63 -4.17 -25.34
C GLU A 347 -10.50 -5.59 -25.91
N ASP A 348 -10.56 -5.71 -27.23
CA ASP A 348 -10.51 -7.01 -27.94
C ASP A 348 -9.17 -7.75 -27.76
N ASP A 349 -8.08 -7.06 -27.44
CA ASP A 349 -6.74 -7.61 -27.27
C ASP A 349 -6.44 -8.04 -25.82
N VAL A 350 -7.24 -7.63 -24.82
CA VAL A 350 -7.14 -8.12 -23.45
C VAL A 350 -7.80 -9.50 -23.34
N LYS A 351 -7.02 -10.52 -22.99
CA LYS A 351 -7.48 -11.92 -22.92
C LYS A 351 -7.62 -12.45 -21.49
N ALA A 352 -6.96 -11.83 -20.51
CA ALA A 352 -7.06 -12.18 -19.10
C ALA A 352 -6.78 -10.98 -18.22
N VAL A 353 -7.23 -11.03 -16.96
CA VAL A 353 -6.96 -10.02 -15.94
C VAL A 353 -6.26 -10.67 -14.76
N VAL A 354 -5.15 -10.09 -14.32
CA VAL A 354 -4.57 -10.32 -13.00
C VAL A 354 -4.98 -9.18 -12.09
N PHE A 355 -5.81 -9.49 -11.11
CA PHE A 355 -6.33 -8.52 -10.15
C PHE A 355 -5.50 -8.57 -8.88
N ARG A 356 -4.57 -7.63 -8.72
CA ARG A 356 -3.70 -7.50 -7.54
C ARG A 356 -4.43 -6.73 -6.45
N VAL A 357 -4.80 -7.41 -5.37
CA VAL A 357 -5.58 -6.85 -4.25
C VAL A 357 -4.70 -6.73 -3.02
N ASN A 358 -4.48 -5.50 -2.54
CA ASN A 358 -3.81 -5.20 -1.28
C ASN A 358 -4.68 -4.26 -0.45
N SER A 359 -5.71 -4.81 0.22
CA SER A 359 -6.78 -4.03 0.84
C SER A 359 -7.28 -4.63 2.17
N PRO A 360 -7.40 -3.80 3.23
CA PRO A 360 -8.04 -4.21 4.48
C PRO A 360 -9.58 -4.29 4.37
N GLY A 361 -10.14 -3.87 3.23
CA GLY A 361 -11.58 -3.74 2.98
C GLY A 361 -12.06 -2.30 2.95
N GLY A 362 -13.34 -2.07 3.26
CA GLY A 362 -13.96 -0.75 3.26
C GLY A 362 -15.46 -0.78 3.03
N SER A 363 -15.96 0.09 2.12
CA SER A 363 -17.40 0.20 1.80
C SER A 363 -17.96 -1.12 1.28
N ALA A 364 -19.08 -1.55 1.88
CA ALA A 364 -19.81 -2.73 1.46
C ALA A 364 -20.45 -2.54 0.07
N ASP A 365 -20.98 -1.35 -0.19
CA ASP A 365 -21.66 -1.03 -1.45
C ASP A 365 -20.65 -0.99 -2.61
N ALA A 366 -19.49 -0.33 -2.41
CA ALA A 366 -18.42 -0.32 -3.41
C ALA A 366 -17.89 -1.73 -3.66
N SER A 367 -17.71 -2.55 -2.62
CA SER A 367 -17.24 -3.94 -2.75
C SER A 367 -18.19 -4.80 -3.59
N GLU A 368 -19.52 -4.67 -3.41
CA GLU A 368 -20.52 -5.38 -4.24
C GLU A 368 -20.47 -4.92 -5.70
N GLN A 369 -20.28 -3.61 -5.96
CA GLN A 369 -20.17 -3.10 -7.33
C GLN A 369 -18.92 -3.63 -8.03
N ILE A 370 -17.78 -3.68 -7.33
CA ILE A 370 -16.53 -4.24 -7.86
C ILE A 370 -16.68 -5.76 -8.09
N TRP A 371 -17.25 -6.49 -7.12
CA TRP A 371 -17.56 -7.91 -7.27
C TRP A 371 -18.37 -8.18 -8.54
N HIS A 372 -19.42 -7.37 -8.78
CA HIS A 372 -20.23 -7.46 -9.98
C HIS A 372 -19.42 -7.21 -11.24
N ALA A 373 -18.56 -6.17 -11.25
CA ALA A 373 -17.72 -5.86 -12.42
C ALA A 373 -16.76 -7.01 -12.77
N VAL A 374 -16.15 -7.65 -11.76
CA VAL A 374 -15.32 -8.86 -11.96
C VAL A 374 -16.15 -9.98 -12.61
N THR A 375 -17.36 -10.25 -12.11
CA THR A 375 -18.22 -11.29 -12.71
C THR A 375 -18.67 -10.96 -14.13
N MET A 376 -18.72 -9.68 -14.50
CA MET A 376 -19.05 -9.28 -15.87
C MET A 376 -17.89 -9.54 -16.85
N LEU A 377 -16.62 -9.40 -16.43
CA LEU A 377 -15.46 -9.80 -17.22
C LEU A 377 -15.49 -11.32 -17.50
N GLN A 378 -15.72 -12.12 -16.49
CA GLN A 378 -15.83 -13.58 -16.63
C GLN A 378 -16.96 -14.00 -17.59
N LYS A 379 -18.12 -13.32 -17.54
CA LYS A 379 -19.23 -13.56 -18.50
C LYS A 379 -18.87 -13.22 -19.95
N LYS A 380 -17.93 -12.31 -20.16
CA LYS A 380 -17.35 -12.00 -21.48
C LYS A 380 -16.28 -13.01 -21.93
N GLY A 381 -15.94 -13.99 -21.09
CA GLY A 381 -14.91 -15.00 -21.37
C GLY A 381 -13.49 -14.52 -21.03
N ILE A 382 -13.36 -13.44 -20.27
CA ILE A 382 -12.06 -12.92 -19.80
C ILE A 382 -11.82 -13.47 -18.37
N PRO A 383 -10.94 -14.47 -18.19
CA PRO A 383 -10.64 -15.02 -16.87
C PRO A 383 -9.97 -13.98 -15.99
N VAL A 384 -10.33 -14.01 -14.70
CA VAL A 384 -9.78 -13.13 -13.68
C VAL A 384 -9.04 -13.95 -12.64
N VAL A 385 -7.73 -13.72 -12.50
CA VAL A 385 -6.89 -14.33 -11.47
C VAL A 385 -6.54 -13.28 -10.43
N VAL A 386 -6.86 -13.55 -9.17
CA VAL A 386 -6.49 -12.66 -8.05
C VAL A 386 -5.10 -13.03 -7.53
N SER A 387 -4.28 -12.01 -7.29
CA SER A 387 -3.07 -12.09 -6.46
C SER A 387 -3.26 -11.20 -5.24
N MET A 388 -3.33 -11.81 -4.06
CA MET A 388 -3.43 -11.06 -2.81
C MET A 388 -2.07 -10.51 -2.40
N GLY A 389 -2.04 -9.27 -1.92
CA GLY A 389 -0.87 -8.61 -1.32
C GLY A 389 -0.71 -8.94 0.16
N ASP A 390 -0.31 -7.95 0.94
CA ASP A 390 -0.20 -8.09 2.39
C ASP A 390 -1.58 -8.26 3.04
N TYR A 391 -2.59 -7.61 2.46
CA TYR A 391 -3.97 -7.66 2.90
C TYR A 391 -4.92 -7.94 1.74
N ALA A 392 -5.83 -8.87 1.93
CA ALA A 392 -7.02 -9.03 1.09
C ALA A 392 -8.18 -9.49 1.98
N ALA A 393 -8.59 -8.59 2.88
CA ALA A 393 -9.48 -8.93 3.97
C ALA A 393 -10.80 -8.15 3.90
N SER A 394 -11.85 -8.73 4.45
CA SER A 394 -13.18 -8.12 4.51
C SER A 394 -13.69 -7.71 3.13
N GLY A 395 -13.89 -6.41 2.82
CA GLY A 395 -14.18 -5.94 1.46
C GLY A 395 -13.14 -6.36 0.44
N GLY A 396 -11.84 -6.44 0.82
CA GLY A 396 -10.76 -6.95 -0.03
C GLY A 396 -10.95 -8.42 -0.40
N TYR A 397 -11.40 -9.26 0.53
CA TYR A 397 -11.77 -10.64 0.23
C TYR A 397 -13.06 -10.71 -0.60
N TYR A 398 -14.02 -9.82 -0.33
CA TYR A 398 -15.28 -9.74 -1.07
C TYR A 398 -15.03 -9.58 -2.58
N ILE A 399 -14.19 -8.59 -2.96
CA ILE A 399 -13.88 -8.32 -4.38
C ILE A 399 -12.99 -9.40 -5.01
N SER A 400 -12.25 -10.15 -4.19
CA SER A 400 -11.40 -11.27 -4.64
C SER A 400 -12.18 -12.56 -4.83
N SER A 401 -13.25 -12.77 -4.06
CA SER A 401 -13.96 -14.04 -3.96
C SER A 401 -14.56 -14.60 -5.27
N PRO A 402 -14.94 -13.80 -6.29
CA PRO A 402 -15.50 -14.30 -7.54
C PRO A 402 -14.44 -14.77 -8.55
N ALA A 403 -13.15 -14.54 -8.29
CA ALA A 403 -12.09 -14.85 -9.25
C ALA A 403 -12.03 -16.34 -9.63
N ASP A 404 -11.60 -16.62 -10.86
CA ASP A 404 -11.41 -17.99 -11.36
C ASP A 404 -10.28 -18.73 -10.62
N TYR A 405 -9.31 -17.96 -10.10
CA TYR A 405 -8.21 -18.49 -9.31
C TYR A 405 -7.65 -17.42 -8.37
N ILE A 406 -7.28 -17.82 -7.14
CA ILE A 406 -6.78 -16.89 -6.11
C ILE A 406 -5.44 -17.37 -5.58
N PHE A 407 -4.44 -16.50 -5.69
CA PHE A 407 -3.13 -16.65 -5.06
C PHE A 407 -3.01 -15.77 -3.82
N ALA A 408 -2.31 -16.27 -2.80
CA ALA A 408 -1.90 -15.50 -1.62
C ALA A 408 -0.48 -15.90 -1.18
N GLU A 409 0.25 -14.99 -0.56
CA GLU A 409 1.46 -15.36 0.17
C GLU A 409 1.09 -16.07 1.48
N PRO A 410 1.95 -16.94 2.04
CA PRO A 410 1.66 -17.62 3.32
C PRO A 410 1.28 -16.66 4.46
N THR A 411 1.87 -15.46 4.46
CA THR A 411 1.70 -14.42 5.47
C THR A 411 0.65 -13.36 5.11
N THR A 412 0.01 -13.44 3.95
CA THR A 412 -1.11 -12.58 3.58
C THR A 412 -2.21 -12.64 4.66
N LEU A 413 -2.73 -11.51 5.09
CA LEU A 413 -3.89 -11.44 5.97
C LEU A 413 -5.16 -11.32 5.15
N THR A 414 -6.03 -12.35 5.23
CA THR A 414 -7.22 -12.45 4.39
C THR A 414 -8.46 -12.89 5.17
N GLY A 415 -9.55 -13.23 4.48
CA GLY A 415 -10.82 -13.59 5.11
C GLY A 415 -11.52 -12.38 5.73
N SER A 416 -11.61 -12.33 7.06
CA SER A 416 -12.39 -11.31 7.79
C SER A 416 -13.81 -11.16 7.24
N ILE A 417 -14.42 -12.30 6.82
CA ILE A 417 -15.77 -12.36 6.24
C ILE A 417 -16.78 -11.99 7.32
N GLY A 418 -17.09 -10.70 7.38
CA GLY A 418 -17.93 -10.09 8.40
C GLY A 418 -18.19 -8.64 8.09
N ILE A 419 -19.25 -8.11 8.66
CA ILE A 419 -19.74 -6.76 8.41
C ILE A 419 -20.06 -6.05 9.71
N PHE A 420 -19.89 -4.73 9.74
CA PHE A 420 -20.30 -3.89 10.85
C PHE A 420 -20.81 -2.53 10.38
N GLY A 421 -21.57 -1.88 11.25
CA GLY A 421 -21.90 -0.47 11.17
C GLY A 421 -21.48 0.21 12.46
N MET A 422 -20.96 1.42 12.36
CA MET A 422 -20.51 2.22 13.48
C MET A 422 -21.00 3.66 13.31
N ILE A 423 -21.75 4.16 14.30
CA ILE A 423 -22.39 5.48 14.26
C ILE A 423 -22.06 6.20 15.56
N PRO A 424 -21.40 7.37 15.52
CA PRO A 424 -21.17 8.16 16.72
C PRO A 424 -22.50 8.77 17.22
N SER A 425 -22.72 8.73 18.54
CA SER A 425 -23.76 9.51 19.22
C SER A 425 -23.12 10.63 20.01
N PHE A 426 -23.55 11.85 19.77
CA PHE A 426 -23.09 13.05 20.46
C PHE A 426 -24.07 13.53 21.54
N ALA A 427 -25.05 12.71 21.95
CA ALA A 427 -26.07 13.08 22.91
C ALA A 427 -25.49 13.69 24.21
N THR A 428 -24.57 12.96 24.85
CA THR A 428 -23.92 13.41 26.08
C THR A 428 -23.00 14.63 25.87
N LEU A 429 -22.30 14.70 24.75
CA LEU A 429 -21.48 15.87 24.40
C LEU A 429 -22.39 17.11 24.23
N ARG A 430 -23.47 16.97 23.48
CA ARG A 430 -24.48 18.01 23.25
C ARG A 430 -24.99 18.57 24.58
N ASP A 431 -25.40 17.69 25.49
CA ASP A 431 -25.90 18.07 26.80
C ASP A 431 -24.84 18.81 27.63
N LYS A 432 -23.57 18.36 27.58
CA LYS A 432 -22.45 19.01 28.26
C LYS A 432 -22.17 20.43 27.77
N VAL A 433 -22.39 20.70 26.47
CA VAL A 433 -22.14 22.04 25.87
C VAL A 433 -23.42 22.89 25.84
N GLY A 434 -24.56 22.38 26.30
CA GLY A 434 -25.82 23.12 26.40
C GLY A 434 -26.54 23.35 25.06
N LEU A 435 -26.49 22.40 24.15
CA LEU A 435 -27.20 22.46 22.87
C LEU A 435 -28.51 21.65 22.95
N ASP A 436 -29.63 22.30 22.63
CA ASP A 436 -30.94 21.68 22.51
C ASP A 436 -31.32 21.48 21.05
N ILE A 437 -32.03 20.40 20.76
CA ILE A 437 -32.54 20.08 19.42
C ILE A 437 -34.05 19.87 19.55
N ASP A 438 -34.81 20.64 18.77
CA ASP A 438 -36.23 20.48 18.60
C ASP A 438 -36.56 20.29 17.12
N GLY A 439 -37.65 19.57 16.82
CA GLY A 439 -38.00 19.28 15.43
C GLY A 439 -39.37 18.63 15.27
N ILE A 440 -39.90 18.71 14.07
CA ILE A 440 -41.19 18.13 13.66
C ILE A 440 -40.92 17.15 12.52
N SER A 441 -41.49 15.96 12.62
CA SER A 441 -41.36 14.90 11.61
C SER A 441 -42.73 14.45 11.12
N THR A 442 -42.84 14.19 9.82
CA THR A 442 -44.07 13.66 9.20
C THR A 442 -44.28 12.18 9.51
N HIS A 443 -43.19 11.42 9.71
CA HIS A 443 -43.19 9.99 9.98
C HIS A 443 -42.16 9.62 11.05
N ARG A 444 -42.38 8.48 11.72
CA ARG A 444 -41.56 8.00 12.85
C ARG A 444 -40.06 7.99 12.58
N HIS A 445 -39.64 7.61 11.39
CA HIS A 445 -38.23 7.45 11.03
C HIS A 445 -37.71 8.51 10.05
N ALA A 446 -38.45 9.62 9.85
CA ALA A 446 -38.06 10.65 8.89
C ALA A 446 -36.70 11.28 9.17
N ALA A 447 -36.29 11.36 10.43
CA ALA A 447 -35.01 11.90 10.86
C ALA A 447 -34.03 10.81 11.36
N LEU A 448 -34.15 9.57 10.86
CA LEU A 448 -33.40 8.42 11.34
C LEU A 448 -31.89 8.71 11.44
N GLY A 449 -31.24 9.16 10.34
CA GLY A 449 -29.81 9.44 10.29
C GLY A 449 -29.36 10.52 11.28
N ALA A 450 -30.05 11.65 11.31
CA ALA A 450 -29.79 12.75 12.24
C ALA A 450 -30.01 12.35 13.70
N ASN A 451 -31.11 11.66 13.97
CA ASN A 451 -31.48 11.24 15.32
C ASN A 451 -30.47 10.25 15.91
N MET A 452 -29.98 9.31 15.11
CA MET A 452 -28.94 8.35 15.55
C MET A 452 -27.67 9.04 16.04
N THR A 453 -27.31 10.17 15.42
CA THR A 453 -26.12 10.95 15.79
C THR A 453 -26.39 11.88 16.98
N TYR A 454 -27.56 12.53 17.01
CA TYR A 454 -27.85 13.57 18.02
C TYR A 454 -28.33 13.01 19.37
N ARG A 455 -29.09 11.92 19.38
CA ARG A 455 -29.64 11.33 20.62
C ARG A 455 -29.28 9.87 20.86
N GLY A 456 -28.65 9.25 19.88
CA GLY A 456 -28.45 7.81 19.85
C GLY A 456 -29.70 7.04 19.31
N MET A 457 -29.48 5.79 18.90
CA MET A 457 -30.54 4.90 18.43
C MET A 457 -31.44 4.46 19.60
N ASN A 458 -32.73 4.45 19.38
CA ASN A 458 -33.66 3.70 20.22
C ASN A 458 -33.65 2.20 19.83
N ASP A 459 -34.34 1.36 20.60
CA ASP A 459 -34.36 -0.09 20.39
C ASP A 459 -34.91 -0.50 19.01
N GLU A 460 -35.96 0.20 18.52
CA GLU A 460 -36.55 -0.06 17.20
C GLU A 460 -35.56 0.29 16.07
N GLU A 461 -34.92 1.44 16.15
CA GLU A 461 -33.92 1.89 15.18
C GLU A 461 -32.68 0.96 15.18
N ARG A 462 -32.24 0.54 16.37
CA ARG A 462 -31.16 -0.44 16.52
C ARG A 462 -31.55 -1.77 15.89
N ALA A 463 -32.75 -2.26 16.08
CA ALA A 463 -33.24 -3.49 15.48
C ALA A 463 -33.31 -3.40 13.94
N LEU A 464 -33.78 -2.26 13.39
CA LEU A 464 -33.81 -2.01 11.95
C LEU A 464 -32.41 -1.99 11.36
N MET A 465 -31.47 -1.30 11.99
CA MET A 465 -30.09 -1.24 11.55
C MET A 465 -29.40 -2.62 11.66
N GLN A 466 -29.63 -3.36 12.76
CA GLN A 466 -29.08 -4.73 12.90
C GLN A 466 -29.63 -5.66 11.81
N LYS A 467 -30.91 -5.53 11.43
CA LYS A 467 -31.49 -6.30 10.32
C LYS A 467 -30.78 -5.98 8.98
N MET A 468 -30.43 -4.72 8.75
CA MET A 468 -29.68 -4.32 7.56
C MET A 468 -28.26 -4.92 7.56
N ILE A 469 -27.56 -4.88 8.70
CA ILE A 469 -26.24 -5.49 8.88
C ILE A 469 -26.29 -7.01 8.66
N ASN A 470 -27.31 -7.69 9.23
CA ASN A 470 -27.48 -9.15 9.04
C ASN A 470 -27.73 -9.51 7.56
N ARG A 471 -28.50 -8.71 6.82
CA ARG A 471 -28.72 -8.89 5.38
C ARG A 471 -27.42 -8.70 4.59
N GLY A 472 -26.60 -7.71 4.95
CA GLY A 472 -25.30 -7.51 4.33
C GLY A 472 -24.34 -8.70 4.57
N TYR A 473 -24.32 -9.25 5.79
CA TYR A 473 -23.54 -10.45 6.09
C TYR A 473 -24.02 -11.68 5.31
N ASP A 474 -25.32 -11.86 5.20
CA ASP A 474 -25.90 -12.97 4.41
C ASP A 474 -25.53 -12.84 2.92
N LEU A 475 -25.57 -11.62 2.37
CA LEU A 475 -25.11 -11.37 1.01
C LEU A 475 -23.62 -11.68 0.85
N PHE A 476 -22.77 -11.19 1.76
CA PHE A 476 -21.33 -11.43 1.71
C PHE A 476 -20.99 -12.93 1.71
N THR A 477 -21.56 -13.67 2.67
CA THR A 477 -21.31 -15.12 2.79
C THR A 477 -21.83 -15.89 1.58
N ARG A 478 -22.94 -15.46 0.96
CA ARG A 478 -23.44 -16.04 -0.28
C ARG A 478 -22.51 -15.77 -1.46
N ARG A 479 -21.98 -14.54 -1.62
CA ARG A 479 -21.01 -14.20 -2.68
C ARG A 479 -19.73 -15.02 -2.57
N CYS A 480 -19.22 -15.18 -1.35
CA CYS A 480 -18.08 -16.06 -1.11
C CYS A 480 -18.40 -17.53 -1.45
N ALA A 481 -19.57 -18.01 -1.06
CA ALA A 481 -20.01 -19.39 -1.35
C ALA A 481 -20.10 -19.65 -2.87
N GLU A 482 -20.71 -18.71 -3.61
CA GLU A 482 -20.82 -18.73 -5.08
C GLU A 482 -19.43 -18.79 -5.74
N GLY A 483 -18.53 -17.85 -5.39
CA GLY A 483 -17.21 -17.75 -6.01
C GLY A 483 -16.26 -18.88 -5.63
N ARG A 484 -16.35 -19.39 -4.40
CA ARG A 484 -15.48 -20.47 -3.91
C ARG A 484 -16.07 -21.88 -4.08
N GLN A 485 -17.27 -21.99 -4.65
CA GLN A 485 -17.99 -23.26 -4.83
C GLN A 485 -18.13 -24.05 -3.50
N LEU A 486 -18.32 -23.33 -2.40
CA LEU A 486 -18.55 -23.88 -1.07
C LEU A 486 -20.01 -23.65 -0.64
N SER A 487 -20.50 -24.41 0.34
CA SER A 487 -21.80 -24.10 0.91
C SER A 487 -21.74 -22.79 1.71
N GLN A 488 -22.85 -22.04 1.74
CA GLN A 488 -22.91 -20.81 2.54
C GLN A 488 -22.71 -21.11 4.04
N ASP A 489 -23.15 -22.26 4.53
CA ASP A 489 -22.95 -22.69 5.91
C ASP A 489 -21.47 -22.97 6.20
N SER A 490 -20.73 -23.56 5.25
CA SER A 490 -19.27 -23.71 5.36
C SER A 490 -18.58 -22.35 5.45
N ILE A 491 -18.96 -21.39 4.58
CA ILE A 491 -18.44 -20.01 4.66
C ILE A 491 -18.78 -19.36 6.00
N LYS A 492 -20.01 -19.50 6.50
CA LYS A 492 -20.42 -18.97 7.80
C LYS A 492 -19.60 -19.55 8.95
N SER A 493 -19.27 -20.84 8.91
CA SER A 493 -18.50 -21.52 9.96
C SER A 493 -17.04 -21.05 10.08
N ILE A 494 -16.42 -20.63 8.96
CA ILE A 494 -15.05 -20.11 8.91
C ILE A 494 -14.99 -18.59 8.83
N GLY A 495 -16.14 -17.95 8.65
CA GLY A 495 -16.32 -16.49 8.54
C GLY A 495 -16.32 -15.82 9.92
N GLU A 496 -17.47 -15.31 10.30
CA GLU A 496 -17.67 -14.55 11.56
C GLU A 496 -16.70 -13.38 11.77
N GLY A 497 -16.16 -12.82 10.67
CA GLY A 497 -15.20 -11.73 10.72
C GLY A 497 -13.77 -12.17 11.05
N ARG A 498 -13.48 -13.47 11.09
CA ARG A 498 -12.18 -14.01 11.44
C ARG A 498 -11.14 -13.74 10.34
N VAL A 499 -9.99 -13.21 10.77
CA VAL A 499 -8.80 -13.02 9.93
C VAL A 499 -8.02 -14.33 9.86
N TRP A 500 -7.58 -14.68 8.67
CA TRP A 500 -6.79 -15.86 8.38
C TRP A 500 -5.48 -15.48 7.70
N LEU A 501 -4.41 -16.24 7.95
CA LEU A 501 -3.22 -16.21 7.12
C LEU A 501 -3.50 -16.85 5.76
N GLY A 502 -2.76 -16.49 4.71
CA GLY A 502 -2.88 -17.13 3.40
C GLY A 502 -2.70 -18.64 3.46
N ILE A 503 -1.77 -19.14 4.27
CA ILE A 503 -1.58 -20.58 4.51
C ILE A 503 -2.80 -21.24 5.14
N ASP A 504 -3.50 -20.57 6.05
CA ASP A 504 -4.73 -21.08 6.65
C ASP A 504 -5.89 -21.01 5.63
N ALA A 505 -5.97 -19.91 4.89
CA ALA A 505 -6.98 -19.67 3.86
C ALA A 505 -6.93 -20.72 2.74
N LEU A 506 -5.73 -21.19 2.35
CA LEU A 506 -5.54 -22.30 1.43
C LEU A 506 -6.22 -23.58 1.97
N ASN A 507 -5.96 -23.94 3.23
CA ASN A 507 -6.53 -25.14 3.86
C ASN A 507 -8.05 -25.07 4.00
N LEU A 508 -8.62 -23.84 4.02
CA LEU A 508 -10.06 -23.60 4.15
C LEU A 508 -10.78 -23.46 2.80
N GLY A 509 -10.06 -23.51 1.67
CA GLY A 509 -10.61 -23.30 0.34
C GLY A 509 -10.96 -21.84 0.01
N LEU A 510 -10.48 -20.91 0.83
CA LEU A 510 -10.64 -19.47 0.57
C LEU A 510 -9.61 -18.95 -0.46
N VAL A 511 -8.51 -19.65 -0.65
CA VAL A 511 -7.41 -19.42 -1.58
C VAL A 511 -7.12 -20.72 -2.31
N ASP A 512 -6.71 -20.67 -3.58
CA ASP A 512 -6.48 -21.86 -4.40
C ASP A 512 -5.02 -22.33 -4.33
N GLN A 513 -4.06 -21.37 -4.22
CA GLN A 513 -2.65 -21.69 -4.18
C GLN A 513 -1.86 -20.60 -3.45
N LEU A 514 -0.75 -20.99 -2.80
CA LEU A 514 0.24 -20.03 -2.33
C LEU A 514 1.14 -19.60 -3.49
N GLY A 515 1.39 -18.30 -3.59
CA GLY A 515 2.20 -17.72 -4.64
C GLY A 515 2.03 -16.21 -4.74
N ASN A 516 2.78 -15.61 -5.63
CA ASN A 516 2.83 -14.17 -5.83
C ASN A 516 2.19 -13.73 -7.17
N ILE A 517 2.37 -12.46 -7.54
CA ILE A 517 1.78 -11.89 -8.76
C ILE A 517 2.30 -12.56 -10.04
N ASN A 518 3.54 -13.08 -10.06
CA ASN A 518 4.09 -13.76 -11.24
C ASN A 518 3.39 -15.11 -11.48
N ASP A 519 3.11 -15.83 -10.39
CA ASP A 519 2.34 -17.10 -10.45
C ASP A 519 0.93 -16.81 -10.98
N ALA A 520 0.33 -15.70 -10.57
CA ALA A 520 -0.97 -15.26 -11.06
C ALA A 520 -0.94 -14.90 -12.55
N VAL A 521 0.13 -14.26 -13.05
CA VAL A 521 0.31 -13.98 -14.49
C VAL A 521 0.40 -15.27 -15.30
N VAL A 522 1.22 -16.21 -14.84
CA VAL A 522 1.34 -17.52 -15.51
C VAL A 522 0.00 -18.26 -15.54
N LYS A 523 -0.73 -18.22 -14.41
CA LYS A 523 -2.06 -18.85 -14.34
C LYS A 523 -3.09 -18.16 -15.23
N ALA A 524 -3.05 -16.83 -15.33
CA ALA A 524 -3.92 -16.07 -16.21
C ALA A 524 -3.65 -16.39 -17.69
N ALA A 525 -2.38 -16.51 -18.08
CA ALA A 525 -2.00 -16.94 -19.42
C ALA A 525 -2.49 -18.38 -19.71
N ASP A 526 -2.35 -19.29 -18.75
CA ASP A 526 -2.83 -20.68 -18.85
C ASP A 526 -4.36 -20.73 -19.04
N LEU A 527 -5.12 -20.00 -18.23
CA LEU A 527 -6.59 -19.96 -18.34
C LEU A 527 -7.09 -19.33 -19.64
N ALA A 528 -6.33 -18.40 -20.22
CA ALA A 528 -6.63 -17.76 -21.51
C ALA A 528 -5.96 -18.48 -22.70
N GLU A 529 -5.29 -19.64 -22.49
CA GLU A 529 -4.58 -20.43 -23.51
C GLU A 529 -3.54 -19.61 -24.31
N LEU A 530 -2.86 -18.66 -23.63
CA LEU A 530 -1.88 -17.77 -24.26
C LEU A 530 -0.46 -18.35 -24.15
N THR A 531 0.23 -18.42 -25.29
CA THR A 531 1.67 -18.72 -25.36
C THR A 531 2.53 -17.49 -25.58
N ASP A 532 1.92 -16.41 -26.08
CA ASP A 532 2.54 -15.12 -26.35
C ASP A 532 1.62 -13.98 -25.93
N TYR A 533 2.12 -13.07 -25.09
CA TYR A 533 1.35 -11.96 -24.53
C TYR A 533 2.26 -10.84 -24.05
N GLN A 534 1.71 -9.64 -23.95
CA GLN A 534 2.32 -8.52 -23.23
C GLN A 534 1.52 -8.18 -21.97
N LEU A 535 2.20 -7.60 -20.98
CA LEU A 535 1.57 -7.14 -19.73
C LEU A 535 1.23 -5.66 -19.85
N GLU A 536 0.02 -5.31 -19.48
CA GLU A 536 -0.45 -3.93 -19.40
C GLU A 536 -0.90 -3.63 -17.97
N TYR A 537 -0.46 -2.49 -17.42
CA TYR A 537 -0.59 -2.19 -15.99
C TYR A 537 -1.61 -1.07 -15.76
N TYR A 538 -2.57 -1.32 -14.86
CA TYR A 538 -3.63 -0.39 -14.51
C TYR A 538 -3.70 -0.10 -12.99
N PRO A 539 -3.97 1.16 -12.57
CA PRO A 539 -4.02 2.33 -13.44
C PRO A 539 -2.65 2.60 -14.09
N GLU A 540 -2.66 3.25 -15.25
CA GLU A 540 -1.41 3.75 -15.81
C GLU A 540 -0.71 4.66 -14.80
N LYS A 541 0.63 4.58 -14.73
CA LYS A 541 1.41 5.50 -13.90
C LYS A 541 1.14 6.93 -14.35
N LYS A 542 0.76 7.78 -13.41
CA LYS A 542 0.56 9.20 -13.71
C LYS A 542 1.90 9.85 -14.03
N ASP A 543 1.92 10.62 -15.10
CA ASP A 543 3.07 11.46 -15.38
C ASP A 543 3.15 12.63 -14.36
N PHE A 544 4.35 13.16 -14.19
CA PHE A 544 4.64 14.25 -13.26
C PHE A 544 3.72 15.47 -13.46
N LEU A 545 3.37 15.83 -14.70
CA LEU A 545 2.51 16.96 -15.01
C LEU A 545 1.09 16.76 -14.47
N THR A 546 0.56 15.56 -14.60
CA THR A 546 -0.75 15.18 -14.05
C THR A 546 -0.74 15.22 -12.53
N GLU A 547 0.31 14.72 -11.87
CA GLU A 547 0.47 14.82 -10.42
C GLU A 547 0.59 16.28 -9.94
N LEU A 548 1.36 17.09 -10.64
CA LEU A 548 1.51 18.53 -10.32
C LEU A 548 0.19 19.27 -10.43
N MET A 549 -0.60 19.02 -11.49
CA MET A 549 -1.94 19.60 -11.64
C MET A 549 -2.87 19.15 -10.50
N GLU A 550 -2.86 17.88 -10.13
CA GLU A 550 -3.65 17.39 -8.99
C GLU A 550 -3.18 17.95 -7.65
N MET A 551 -1.89 18.21 -7.48
CA MET A 551 -1.36 18.89 -6.27
C MET A 551 -1.80 20.35 -6.20
N MET A 552 -1.86 21.04 -7.34
CA MET A 552 -2.33 22.44 -7.42
C MET A 552 -3.85 22.57 -7.22
N ASP A 553 -4.60 21.52 -7.56
CA ASP A 553 -6.06 21.47 -7.41
C ASP A 553 -6.50 20.94 -6.02
N LYS A 554 -5.53 20.56 -5.19
CA LYS A 554 -5.81 20.04 -3.83
C LYS A 554 -6.18 21.19 -2.90
N THR A 555 -7.45 21.19 -2.48
CA THR A 555 -7.99 21.95 -1.35
C THR A 555 -7.12 21.87 -0.10
N THR A 556 -7.11 22.92 0.72
CA THR A 556 -6.31 23.02 1.94
C THR A 556 -6.60 21.86 2.93
N GLU A 557 -5.65 21.53 3.82
CA GLU A 557 -5.86 20.47 4.84
C GLU A 557 -7.10 20.75 5.73
N GLU A 558 -7.42 22.03 5.96
CA GLU A 558 -8.61 22.44 6.73
C GLU A 558 -9.90 22.10 5.99
N GLU A 559 -9.96 22.28 4.66
CA GLU A 559 -11.11 21.87 3.86
C GLU A 559 -11.23 20.34 3.80
N ARG A 560 -10.12 19.61 3.77
CA ARG A 560 -10.13 18.13 3.84
C ARG A 560 -10.65 17.64 5.19
N LEU A 561 -10.17 18.23 6.30
CA LEU A 561 -10.65 17.90 7.64
C LEU A 561 -12.14 18.22 7.78
N TYR A 562 -12.58 19.39 7.26
CA TYR A 562 -14.00 19.77 7.25
C TYR A 562 -14.84 18.80 6.43
N MET A 563 -14.42 18.46 5.21
CA MET A 563 -15.11 17.50 4.34
C MET A 563 -15.12 16.09 4.94
N HIS A 564 -14.02 15.67 5.57
CA HIS A 564 -13.96 14.38 6.28
C HIS A 564 -14.89 14.35 7.48
N LEU A 565 -14.87 15.37 8.35
CA LEU A 565 -15.79 15.48 9.47
C LEU A 565 -17.25 15.54 9.01
N LYS A 566 -17.55 16.30 7.95
CA LYS A 566 -18.87 16.38 7.33
C LYS A 566 -19.29 15.01 6.81
N SER A 567 -18.45 14.26 6.11
CA SER A 567 -18.75 12.94 5.57
C SER A 567 -19.00 11.88 6.65
N VAL A 568 -18.30 11.99 7.79
CA VAL A 568 -18.51 11.11 8.96
C VAL A 568 -19.84 11.42 9.63
N CYS A 569 -20.25 12.70 9.67
CA CYS A 569 -21.48 13.13 10.31
C CYS A 569 -22.75 12.95 9.46
N GLU A 570 -22.65 13.00 8.13
CA GLU A 570 -23.82 13.05 7.24
C GLU A 570 -24.34 11.68 6.79
N LYS A 571 -23.54 10.60 6.83
CA LYS A 571 -23.98 9.26 6.38
C LYS A 571 -23.46 8.15 7.29
N PRO A 572 -24.33 7.33 7.88
CA PRO A 572 -23.92 6.09 8.52
C PRO A 572 -23.29 5.18 7.45
N ARG A 573 -22.02 4.77 7.64
CA ARG A 573 -21.33 3.88 6.71
C ARG A 573 -21.39 2.45 7.22
N ILE A 574 -21.78 1.55 6.34
CA ILE A 574 -21.62 0.10 6.54
C ILE A 574 -20.27 -0.27 5.94
N MET A 575 -19.41 -0.84 6.78
CA MET A 575 -18.04 -1.12 6.40
C MET A 575 -17.69 -2.60 6.54
N MET A 576 -16.92 -3.08 5.59
CA MET A 576 -16.20 -4.34 5.61
C MET A 576 -14.70 -3.99 5.74
N LEU A 577 -14.25 -3.79 6.96
CA LEU A 577 -12.87 -3.37 7.25
C LEU A 577 -12.23 -4.35 8.23
N MET A 578 -10.94 -4.58 8.06
CA MET A 578 -10.07 -5.24 9.02
C MET A 578 -9.21 -4.17 9.71
N ASP A 579 -8.82 -4.39 10.97
CA ASP A 579 -7.81 -3.56 11.62
C ASP A 579 -6.49 -3.66 10.85
N ARG A 580 -5.87 -2.52 10.63
CA ARG A 580 -4.50 -2.50 10.14
C ARG A 580 -3.58 -2.98 11.26
N VAL A 581 -2.72 -3.92 10.94
CA VAL A 581 -1.70 -4.42 11.86
C VAL A 581 -0.40 -3.75 11.49
N ASP A 582 0.12 -2.91 12.38
CA ASP A 582 1.45 -2.36 12.22
C ASP A 582 2.44 -3.34 12.86
N PHE A 583 3.40 -3.79 12.08
CA PHE A 583 4.49 -4.67 12.51
C PHE A 583 5.71 -3.79 12.80
N GLU A 584 5.97 -3.55 14.09
CA GLU A 584 7.20 -2.91 14.55
C GLU A 584 8.28 -3.94 14.87
#